data_cbf295b5dec5d527bb0ae09332a60430
#
_entry.id   cbf295b5dec5d527bb0ae09332a60430
#
_cell.length_a   1.000
_cell.length_b   1.000
_cell.length_c   1.000
_cell.angle_alpha   90.00
_cell.angle_beta   90.00
_cell.angle_gamma   90.00
#
_symmetry.space_group_name_H-M   'P 1'
#
loop_
_entity.id
_entity.type
_entity.pdbx_description
1 polymer ?
#
loop_
_entity_poly.entity_id
_entity_poly.type
_entity_poly.pdbx_seq_one_letter_code
_entity_poly.pdbx_strand_id
1 'polypeptide(L)' 'NTFRYQELYMALNELQPKERTSILLFYIKGYSVREISKIMECSEDAIKKQLSRGREHLKDKLKK' A
#
# COMPACT_ATOMS: atom_id res chain seq x y z
N ASN A 1 7.72 0.38 17.45
CA ASN A 1 6.71 0.56 18.46
C ASN A 1 5.44 -0.20 18.09
N THR A 2 5.07 -1.15 18.95
CA THR A 2 3.97 -2.08 18.67
C THR A 2 2.65 -1.36 18.42
N PHE A 3 2.39 -0.32 19.17
CA PHE A 3 1.15 0.43 19.07
C PHE A 3 0.97 1.00 17.66
N ARG A 4 2.03 1.59 17.12
CA ARG A 4 1.98 2.16 15.77
C ARG A 4 1.77 1.09 14.71
N TYR A 5 2.41 -0.06 14.89
CA TYR A 5 2.25 -1.13 13.92
C TYR A 5 0.83 -1.65 13.89
N GLN A 6 0.19 -1.73 15.06
CA GLN A 6 -1.20 -2.18 15.10
C GLN A 6 -2.11 -1.20 14.37
N GLU A 7 -1.92 0.10 14.59
CA GLU A 7 -2.72 1.10 13.89
C GLU A 7 -2.51 1.01 12.38
N LEU A 8 -1.26 0.83 11.97
CA LEU A 8 -0.95 0.73 10.56
C LEU A 8 -1.61 -0.49 9.93
N TYR A 9 -1.53 -1.64 10.57
CA TYR A 9 -2.13 -2.84 10.03
C TYR A 9 -3.64 -2.73 9.95
N MET A 10 -4.26 -2.11 10.94
CA MET A 10 -5.70 -1.90 10.91
C MET A 10 -6.09 -0.99 9.75
N ALA A 11 -5.33 0.07 9.53
CA ALA A 11 -5.59 0.97 8.42
C ALA A 11 -5.40 0.27 7.09
N LEU A 12 -4.37 -0.56 6.97
CA LEU A 12 -4.11 -1.32 5.75
C LEU A 12 -5.29 -2.25 5.42
N ASN A 13 -5.86 -2.86 6.45
CA ASN A 13 -6.98 -3.78 6.24
C ASN A 13 -8.22 -3.09 5.68
N GLU A 14 -8.32 -1.77 5.86
CA GLU A 14 -9.46 -1.01 5.34
C GLU A 14 -9.25 -0.54 3.91
N LEU A 15 -8.06 -0.75 3.36
CA LEU A 15 -7.79 -0.37 1.98
C LEU A 15 -8.39 -1.35 1.00
N GLN A 16 -8.58 -0.90 -0.24
CA GLN A 16 -8.92 -1.81 -1.31
C GLN A 16 -7.82 -2.86 -1.45
N PRO A 17 -8.19 -4.11 -1.81
CA PRO A 17 -7.17 -5.17 -1.86
C PRO A 17 -5.96 -4.85 -2.71
N LYS A 18 -6.17 -4.23 -3.89
CA LYS A 18 -5.04 -3.91 -4.76
C LYS A 18 -4.16 -2.82 -4.16
N GLU A 19 -4.77 -1.84 -3.52
CA GLU A 19 -4.01 -0.78 -2.86
C GLU A 19 -3.18 -1.37 -1.72
N ARG A 20 -3.80 -2.21 -0.92
CA ARG A 20 -3.11 -2.84 0.20
C ARG A 20 -1.94 -3.68 -0.28
N THR A 21 -2.17 -4.51 -1.28
CA THR A 21 -1.10 -5.36 -1.80
C THR A 21 0.06 -4.53 -2.34
N SER A 22 -0.24 -3.48 -3.10
CA SER A 22 0.81 -2.63 -3.64
C SER A 22 1.62 -1.96 -2.54
N ILE A 23 0.93 -1.45 -1.52
CA ILE A 23 1.61 -0.80 -0.38
C ILE A 23 2.51 -1.79 0.34
N LEU A 24 2.01 -2.99 0.61
CA LEU A 24 2.79 -4.00 1.30
C LEU A 24 4.03 -4.40 0.51
N LEU A 25 3.87 -4.62 -0.78
CA LEU A 25 5.00 -5.02 -1.62
C LEU A 25 6.04 -3.92 -1.73
N PHE A 26 5.59 -2.68 -1.84
CA PHE A 26 6.50 -1.57 -2.03
C PHE A 26 7.23 -1.18 -0.74
N TYR A 27 6.48 -0.96 0.34
CA TYR A 27 7.05 -0.40 1.56
C TYR A 27 7.59 -1.45 2.52
N ILE A 28 7.00 -2.62 2.55
CA ILE A 28 7.42 -3.65 3.51
C ILE A 28 8.36 -4.65 2.87
N LYS A 29 8.03 -5.12 1.67
CA LYS A 29 8.88 -6.09 0.98
C LYS A 29 10.00 -5.45 0.17
N GLY A 30 9.88 -4.16 -0.16
CA GLY A 30 10.95 -3.46 -0.85
C GLY A 30 10.99 -3.66 -2.35
N TYR A 31 9.92 -4.15 -2.96
CA TYR A 31 9.88 -4.31 -4.41
C TYR A 31 9.73 -2.97 -5.10
N SER A 32 10.30 -2.86 -6.30
CA SER A 32 10.14 -1.67 -7.12
C SER A 32 8.77 -1.65 -7.79
N VAL A 33 8.36 -0.49 -8.29
CA VAL A 33 7.10 -0.37 -9.03
C VAL A 33 7.09 -1.35 -10.20
N ARG A 34 8.23 -1.48 -10.89
CA ARG A 34 8.33 -2.39 -12.03
C ARG A 34 8.12 -3.83 -11.61
N GLU A 35 8.74 -4.22 -10.50
CA GLU A 35 8.58 -5.58 -10.00
C GLU A 35 7.15 -5.86 -9.57
N ILE A 36 6.54 -4.89 -8.89
CA ILE A 36 5.16 -5.04 -8.45
C ILE A 36 4.22 -5.16 -9.64
N SER A 37 4.47 -4.39 -10.69
CA SER A 37 3.64 -4.46 -11.89
C SER A 37 3.66 -5.86 -12.48
N LYS A 38 4.81 -6.52 -12.45
CA LYS A 38 4.92 -7.88 -12.93
C LYS A 38 4.22 -8.88 -12.01
N ILE A 39 4.40 -8.71 -10.71
CA ILE A 39 3.78 -9.59 -9.72
C ILE A 39 2.26 -9.50 -9.82
N MET A 40 1.73 -8.30 -9.93
CA MET A 40 0.29 -8.09 -9.93
C MET A 40 -0.30 -8.09 -11.35
N GLU A 41 0.54 -8.28 -12.36
CA GLU A 41 0.10 -8.38 -13.75
C GLU A 41 -0.68 -7.15 -14.20
N CYS A 42 -0.13 -5.98 -13.92
CA CYS A 42 -0.73 -4.73 -14.36
C CYS A 42 0.37 -3.74 -14.74
N SER A 43 -0.03 -2.59 -15.26
CA SER A 43 0.94 -1.60 -15.73
C SER A 43 1.61 -0.89 -14.55
N GLU A 44 2.78 -0.31 -14.82
CA GLU A 44 3.46 0.49 -13.80
C GLU A 44 2.63 1.70 -13.41
N ASP A 45 1.92 2.30 -14.38
CA ASP A 45 1.05 3.43 -14.07
C ASP A 45 -0.06 3.03 -13.11
N ALA A 46 -0.61 1.83 -13.28
CA ALA A 46 -1.64 1.33 -12.38
C ALA A 46 -1.07 1.17 -10.96
N ILE A 47 0.15 0.66 -10.85
CA ILE A 47 0.79 0.51 -9.54
C ILE A 47 1.02 1.87 -8.89
N LYS A 48 1.50 2.84 -9.68
CA LYS A 48 1.70 4.19 -9.14
C LYS A 48 0.41 4.79 -8.62
N LYS A 49 -0.68 4.60 -9.35
CA LYS A 49 -1.99 5.07 -8.90
C LYS A 49 -2.40 4.38 -7.59
N GLN A 50 -2.23 3.07 -7.54
CA GLN A 50 -2.61 2.31 -6.35
C GLN A 50 -1.79 2.74 -5.14
N LEU A 51 -0.49 2.97 -5.32
CA LEU A 51 0.36 3.44 -4.24
C LEU A 51 -0.07 4.83 -3.77
N SER A 52 -0.35 5.71 -4.71
CA SER A 52 -0.75 7.07 -4.38
C SER A 52 -2.08 7.08 -3.61
N ARG A 53 -3.07 6.34 -4.11
CA ARG A 53 -4.36 6.26 -3.45
C ARG A 53 -4.26 5.58 -2.10
N GLY A 54 -3.47 4.51 -2.04
CA GLY A 54 -3.29 3.80 -0.78
C GLY A 54 -2.66 4.69 0.27
N ARG A 55 -1.65 5.47 -0.12
CA ARG A 55 -1.01 6.38 0.83
C ARG A 55 -1.97 7.45 1.31
N GLU A 56 -2.81 7.97 0.42
CA GLU A 56 -3.79 8.97 0.82
C GLU A 56 -4.80 8.39 1.80
N HIS A 57 -5.28 7.19 1.52
CA HIS A 57 -6.23 6.54 2.42
C HIS A 57 -5.60 6.26 3.77
N LEU A 58 -4.34 5.79 3.78
CA LEU A 58 -3.65 5.55 5.03
C LEU A 58 -3.47 6.84 5.83
N LYS A 59 -3.12 7.90 5.14
CA LYS A 59 -2.92 9.19 5.77
C LYS A 59 -4.21 9.67 6.45
N ASP A 60 -5.33 9.51 5.76
CA ASP A 60 -6.63 9.91 6.32
C ASP A 60 -6.99 9.06 7.54
N LYS A 61 -6.75 7.76 7.47
CA LYS A 61 -7.12 6.86 8.56
C LYS A 61 -6.23 7.01 9.77
N LEU A 62 -4.96 7.33 9.56
CA LEU A 62 -4.01 7.48 10.66
C LEU A 62 -3.98 8.89 11.22
N LYS A 63 -4.66 9.80 10.56
CA LYS A 63 -4.71 11.18 10.99
C LYS A 63 -5.61 11.32 12.21
N LYS A 64 -5.11 12.02 13.21
CA LYS A 64 -5.88 12.27 14.43
C LYS A 64 -6.11 13.75 14.60
#